data_eac8b1caa5c7b954a50daa754fcea8fb
#
_entry.id   eac8b1caa5c7b954a50daa754fcea8fb
#
_cell.length_a   1.000
_cell.length_b   1.000
_cell.length_c   1.000
_cell.angle_alpha   90.00
_cell.angle_beta   90.00
_cell.angle_gamma   90.00
#
_symmetry.space_group_name_H-M   'P 1'
#
loop_
_entity.id
_entity.type
_entity.pdbx_description
1 polymer ?
#
loop_
_entity_poly.entity_id
_entity_poly.type
_entity_poly.pdbx_seq_one_letter_code
_entity_poly.pdbx_strand_id
1 'polypeptide(L)'
;KEESRKFPGEGTRFVVSGEISSIYKKNGKTRKVHNVILLPSLEAADAMAQRLEKIGNIHSDGRPILGMDSHDLLEMMLDVCPEGILIPAHIWTPHFSVLGAKSGFDSVEECFEELTPYVHALETGLSSDPAMNWRISKLDRYQLVSNSDAHSPSKLGREANLLDIDCSYEGLYRAIQTGDGLEGT
;
A
#
# COMPACT_ATOMS: atom_id res chain seq x y z
N LYS A 1 -2.68 -16.63 9.01
CA LYS A 1 -2.37 -17.72 10.00
C LYS A 1 -3.21 -18.98 9.76
N GLU A 2 -4.49 -18.87 9.43
CA GLU A 2 -5.35 -20.03 9.19
C GLU A 2 -5.01 -20.73 7.88
N GLU A 3 -4.78 -19.99 6.80
CA GLU A 3 -4.34 -20.52 5.52
C GLU A 3 -2.95 -21.14 5.60
N SER A 4 -2.00 -20.53 6.33
CA SER A 4 -0.68 -21.10 6.55
C SER A 4 -0.71 -22.42 7.34
N ARG A 5 -1.77 -22.68 8.12
CA ARG A 5 -1.99 -23.97 8.80
C ARG A 5 -2.51 -25.05 7.86
N LYS A 6 -3.21 -24.68 6.79
CA LYS A 6 -3.72 -25.63 5.78
C LYS A 6 -2.61 -26.18 4.89
N PHE A 7 -1.50 -25.45 4.75
CA PHE A 7 -0.35 -25.82 3.92
C PHE A 7 0.95 -25.92 4.75
N PRO A 8 1.00 -26.73 5.81
CA PRO A 8 2.21 -26.88 6.62
C PRO A 8 3.29 -27.60 5.82
N GLY A 9 4.43 -26.95 5.64
CA GLY A 9 5.60 -27.55 4.99
C GLY A 9 6.03 -26.92 3.67
N GLU A 10 5.21 -26.06 3.06
CA GLU A 10 5.58 -25.36 1.80
C GLU A 10 6.33 -24.04 2.00
N GLY A 11 6.59 -23.64 3.23
CA GLY A 11 7.29 -22.37 3.53
C GLY A 11 6.46 -21.10 3.28
N THR A 12 5.30 -21.22 2.64
CA THR A 12 4.42 -20.09 2.32
C THR A 12 3.87 -19.42 3.58
N ARG A 13 3.88 -18.10 3.59
CA ARG A 13 3.28 -17.26 4.64
C ARG A 13 2.30 -16.29 4.01
N PHE A 14 1.31 -15.87 4.79
CA PHE A 14 0.32 -14.88 4.39
C PHE A 14 0.45 -13.65 5.28
N VAL A 15 0.46 -12.49 4.65
CA VAL A 15 0.38 -11.19 5.30
C VAL A 15 -1.06 -10.69 5.19
N VAL A 16 -1.57 -10.13 6.27
CA VAL A 16 -2.90 -9.50 6.25
C VAL A 16 -2.79 -8.20 5.48
N SER A 17 -3.58 -8.05 4.44
CA SER A 17 -3.57 -6.85 3.60
C SER A 17 -4.97 -6.44 3.18
N GLY A 18 -5.11 -5.17 2.84
CA GLY A 18 -6.31 -4.61 2.25
C GLY A 18 -5.95 -3.40 1.39
N GLU A 19 -6.82 -3.06 0.46
CA GLU A 19 -6.67 -1.86 -0.36
C GLU A 19 -7.86 -0.92 -0.10
N ILE A 20 -7.58 0.36 0.11
CA ILE A 20 -8.58 1.40 0.34
C ILE A 20 -8.53 2.40 -0.81
N SER A 21 -9.70 2.69 -1.39
CA SER A 21 -9.87 3.75 -2.37
C SER A 21 -10.28 5.04 -1.67
N SER A 22 -9.35 5.98 -1.52
CA SER A 22 -9.57 7.31 -0.96
C SER A 22 -10.08 8.25 -2.04
N ILE A 23 -11.29 8.82 -1.88
CA ILE A 23 -11.87 9.82 -2.80
C ILE A 23 -12.31 11.03 -1.99
N TYR A 24 -11.63 12.15 -2.17
CA TYR A 24 -11.81 13.35 -1.34
C TYR A 24 -11.51 14.63 -2.11
N LYS A 25 -11.79 15.79 -1.50
CA LYS A 25 -11.41 17.10 -2.05
C LYS A 25 -10.21 17.65 -1.31
N LYS A 26 -9.17 18.03 -2.06
CA LYS A 26 -7.97 18.69 -1.52
C LYS A 26 -7.46 19.71 -2.53
N ASN A 27 -7.16 20.93 -2.08
CA ASN A 27 -6.67 22.03 -2.91
C ASN A 27 -7.59 22.33 -4.11
N GLY A 28 -8.92 22.31 -3.89
CA GLY A 28 -9.92 22.61 -4.91
C GLY A 28 -10.13 21.55 -5.99
N LYS A 29 -9.42 20.42 -5.90
CA LYS A 29 -9.52 19.28 -6.84
C LYS A 29 -10.08 18.03 -6.15
N THR A 30 -10.79 17.20 -6.91
CA THR A 30 -11.14 15.86 -6.45
C THR A 30 -9.93 14.96 -6.62
N ARG A 31 -9.43 14.43 -5.50
CA ARG A 31 -8.32 13.48 -5.44
C ARG A 31 -8.86 12.07 -5.34
N LYS A 32 -8.20 11.13 -6.00
CA LYS A 32 -8.51 9.71 -5.97
C LYS A 32 -7.20 8.95 -5.86
N VAL A 33 -7.02 8.24 -4.77
CA VAL A 33 -5.79 7.50 -4.47
C VAL A 33 -6.15 6.12 -3.94
N HIS A 34 -5.49 5.09 -4.43
CA HIS A 34 -5.53 3.76 -3.84
C HIS A 34 -4.34 3.58 -2.90
N ASN A 35 -4.60 3.02 -1.75
CA ASN A 35 -3.60 2.76 -0.73
C ASN A 35 -3.70 1.30 -0.30
N VAL A 36 -2.62 0.55 -0.46
CA VAL A 36 -2.47 -0.79 0.11
C VAL A 36 -2.03 -0.65 1.55
N ILE A 37 -2.66 -1.39 2.45
CA ILE A 37 -2.30 -1.48 3.86
C ILE A 37 -1.91 -2.92 4.17
N LEU A 38 -0.75 -3.10 4.80
CA LEU A 38 -0.30 -4.38 5.34
C LEU A 38 -0.28 -4.29 6.87
N LEU A 39 -0.77 -5.32 7.53
CA LEU A 39 -0.88 -5.36 8.99
C LEU A 39 -0.28 -6.64 9.55
N PRO A 40 0.31 -6.59 10.77
CA PRO A 40 1.02 -7.72 11.35
C PRO A 40 0.10 -8.86 11.82
N SER A 41 -1.17 -8.58 12.04
CA SER A 41 -2.09 -9.57 12.61
C SER A 41 -3.55 -9.32 12.22
N LEU A 42 -4.39 -10.33 12.43
CA LEU A 42 -5.83 -10.20 12.25
C LEU A 42 -6.45 -9.26 13.27
N GLU A 43 -5.89 -9.20 14.48
CA GLU A 43 -6.35 -8.29 15.54
C GLU A 43 -6.12 -6.82 15.14
N ALA A 44 -4.96 -6.51 14.54
CA ALA A 44 -4.69 -5.17 14.00
C ALA A 44 -5.64 -4.84 12.83
N ALA A 45 -5.90 -5.82 11.96
CA ALA A 45 -6.83 -5.66 10.85
C ALA A 45 -8.29 -5.42 11.34
N ASP A 46 -8.72 -6.14 12.36
CA ASP A 46 -10.04 -5.94 12.96
C ASP A 46 -10.17 -4.55 13.60
N ALA A 47 -9.14 -4.12 14.35
CA ALA A 47 -9.11 -2.78 14.93
C ALA A 47 -9.15 -1.67 13.85
N MET A 48 -8.42 -1.86 12.74
CA MET A 48 -8.46 -0.93 11.61
C MET A 48 -9.85 -0.93 10.94
N ALA A 49 -10.43 -2.11 10.70
CA ALA A 49 -11.76 -2.25 10.12
C ALA A 49 -12.83 -1.53 10.96
N GLN A 50 -12.82 -1.68 12.28
CA GLN A 50 -13.74 -0.98 13.19
C GLN A 50 -13.61 0.54 13.12
N ARG A 51 -12.43 1.07 12.84
CA ARG A 51 -12.23 2.51 12.63
C ARG A 51 -12.78 2.96 11.28
N LEU A 52 -12.48 2.20 10.21
CA LEU A 52 -12.94 2.49 8.85
C LEU A 52 -14.45 2.41 8.71
N GLU A 53 -15.12 1.47 9.39
CA GLU A 53 -16.59 1.35 9.44
C GLU A 53 -17.31 2.62 9.92
N LYS A 54 -16.65 3.41 10.77
CA LYS A 54 -17.18 4.69 11.24
C LYS A 54 -17.12 5.79 10.16
N ILE A 55 -16.27 5.60 9.16
CA ILE A 55 -16.11 6.54 8.05
C ILE A 55 -17.03 6.18 6.87
N GLY A 56 -17.21 4.88 6.60
CA GLY A 56 -18.05 4.44 5.51
C GLY A 56 -18.24 2.92 5.43
N ASN A 57 -18.95 2.48 4.42
CA ASN A 57 -19.22 1.06 4.21
C ASN A 57 -17.98 0.34 3.65
N ILE A 58 -17.43 -0.58 4.43
CA ILE A 58 -16.28 -1.42 4.03
C ILE A 58 -16.67 -2.85 3.60
N HIS A 59 -17.97 -3.16 3.56
CA HIS A 59 -18.47 -4.51 3.29
C HIS A 59 -19.01 -4.70 1.87
N SER A 60 -19.12 -3.61 1.08
CA SER A 60 -19.77 -3.66 -0.24
C SER A 60 -18.84 -4.12 -1.36
N ASP A 61 -17.53 -4.04 -1.16
CA ASP A 61 -16.51 -4.37 -2.16
C ASP A 61 -15.23 -4.84 -1.44
N GLY A 62 -14.42 -5.63 -2.11
CA GLY A 62 -13.08 -6.03 -1.62
C GLY A 62 -12.09 -4.85 -1.49
N ARG A 63 -12.37 -3.74 -2.17
CA ARG A 63 -11.67 -2.46 -2.05
C ARG A 63 -12.66 -1.36 -1.69
N PRO A 64 -12.86 -1.05 -0.40
CA PRO A 64 -13.79 -0.02 0.03
C PRO A 64 -13.44 1.35 -0.53
N ILE A 65 -14.48 2.09 -0.93
CA ILE A 65 -14.37 3.48 -1.36
C ILE A 65 -14.77 4.36 -0.19
N LEU A 66 -13.84 5.16 0.31
CA LEU A 66 -14.06 6.03 1.46
C LEU A 66 -13.82 7.50 1.09
N GLY A 67 -14.68 8.39 1.63
CA GLY A 67 -14.53 9.84 1.53
C GLY A 67 -13.47 10.38 2.50
N MET A 68 -12.30 9.74 2.55
CA MET A 68 -11.25 9.98 3.52
C MET A 68 -9.95 10.38 2.81
N ASP A 69 -9.25 11.38 3.33
CA ASP A 69 -7.92 11.77 2.84
C ASP A 69 -6.92 10.63 3.05
N SER A 70 -5.99 10.44 2.11
CA SER A 70 -4.91 9.45 2.27
C SER A 70 -3.99 9.77 3.45
N HIS A 71 -3.79 11.06 3.76
CA HIS A 71 -3.11 11.53 4.96
C HIS A 71 -3.81 11.00 6.22
N ASP A 72 -5.13 11.24 6.35
CA ASP A 72 -5.91 10.82 7.51
C ASP A 72 -6.00 9.29 7.62
N LEU A 73 -5.98 8.58 6.48
CA LEU A 73 -5.91 7.12 6.45
C LEU A 73 -4.58 6.62 7.02
N LEU A 74 -3.47 7.26 6.66
CA LEU A 74 -2.15 6.93 7.21
C LEU A 74 -2.08 7.24 8.69
N GLU A 75 -2.56 8.41 9.13
CA GLU A 75 -2.63 8.79 10.54
C GLU A 75 -3.43 7.75 11.34
N MET A 76 -4.62 7.39 10.86
CA MET A 76 -5.46 6.37 11.50
C MET A 76 -4.75 5.02 11.60
N MET A 77 -4.04 4.61 10.55
CA MET A 77 -3.29 3.35 10.56
C MET A 77 -2.18 3.38 11.61
N LEU A 78 -1.42 4.46 11.69
CA LEU A 78 -0.35 4.62 12.68
C LEU A 78 -0.88 4.65 14.12
N ASP A 79 -2.04 5.26 14.34
CA ASP A 79 -2.72 5.27 15.64
C ASP A 79 -3.16 3.87 16.08
N VAL A 80 -3.65 3.06 15.13
CA VAL A 80 -4.14 1.70 15.40
C VAL A 80 -2.99 0.71 15.51
N CYS A 81 -2.02 0.84 14.64
CA CYS A 81 -0.89 -0.08 14.51
C CYS A 81 0.33 0.67 13.96
N PRO A 82 1.23 1.16 14.82
CA PRO A 82 2.44 1.86 14.37
C PRO A 82 3.37 1.02 13.46
N GLU A 83 3.23 -0.30 13.52
CA GLU A 83 3.96 -1.27 12.68
C GLU A 83 3.21 -1.56 11.36
N GLY A 84 2.09 -0.89 11.10
CA GLY A 84 1.38 -0.96 9.83
C GLY A 84 2.22 -0.39 8.70
N ILE A 85 2.05 -0.92 7.50
CA ILE A 85 2.69 -0.42 6.29
C ILE A 85 1.60 0.12 5.37
N LEU A 86 1.71 1.37 4.96
CA LEU A 86 0.88 1.95 3.91
C LEU A 86 1.73 2.16 2.67
N ILE A 87 1.26 1.63 1.54
CA ILE A 87 1.91 1.74 0.24
C ILE A 87 0.92 2.37 -0.75
N PRO A 88 1.18 3.58 -1.25
CA PRO A 88 0.40 4.11 -2.36
C PRO A 88 0.50 3.19 -3.57
N ALA A 89 -0.67 2.74 -4.07
CA ALA A 89 -0.76 1.75 -5.12
C ALA A 89 -0.54 2.38 -6.51
N HIS A 90 0.09 1.62 -7.43
CA HIS A 90 0.23 1.92 -8.87
C HIS A 90 0.33 3.43 -9.17
N ILE A 91 1.36 4.08 -8.61
CA ILE A 91 1.48 5.55 -8.43
C ILE A 91 1.37 6.39 -9.70
N TRP A 92 1.47 5.80 -10.89
CA TRP A 92 1.42 6.49 -12.18
C TRP A 92 0.17 6.21 -13.02
N THR A 93 -0.80 5.45 -12.51
CA THR A 93 -2.07 5.33 -13.23
C THR A 93 -2.75 6.71 -13.34
N PRO A 94 -3.39 7.06 -14.47
CA PRO A 94 -3.99 8.40 -14.65
C PRO A 94 -5.00 8.76 -13.56
N HIS A 95 -5.73 7.77 -13.06
CA HIS A 95 -6.71 7.88 -11.99
C HIS A 95 -6.35 6.97 -10.84
N PHE A 96 -6.81 7.31 -9.64
CA PHE A 96 -6.66 6.50 -8.42
C PHE A 96 -5.21 6.26 -7.99
N SER A 97 -4.34 7.22 -8.23
CA SER A 97 -2.92 7.13 -7.85
C SER A 97 -2.38 8.46 -7.35
N VAL A 98 -1.32 8.40 -6.56
CA VAL A 98 -0.71 9.61 -5.95
C VAL A 98 -0.18 10.56 -7.01
N LEU A 99 0.49 10.07 -8.05
CA LEU A 99 1.11 10.90 -9.09
C LEU A 99 0.31 10.89 -10.40
N GLY A 100 -0.92 10.41 -10.38
CA GLY A 100 -1.78 10.31 -11.55
C GLY A 100 -2.20 11.65 -12.12
N ALA A 101 -2.02 11.82 -13.42
CA ALA A 101 -2.27 13.08 -14.12
C ALA A 101 -3.71 13.61 -14.02
N LYS A 102 -4.70 12.75 -13.73
CA LYS A 102 -6.12 13.10 -13.66
C LYS A 102 -6.64 13.40 -12.28
N SER A 103 -6.15 12.65 -11.27
CA SER A 103 -6.70 12.74 -9.91
C SER A 103 -5.64 12.71 -8.82
N GLY A 104 -4.38 12.68 -9.17
CA GLY A 104 -3.25 12.67 -8.25
C GLY A 104 -2.73 14.06 -7.89
N PHE A 105 -1.54 14.07 -7.36
CA PHE A 105 -0.79 15.23 -6.88
C PHE A 105 0.48 15.42 -7.71
N ASP A 106 1.16 16.53 -7.54
CA ASP A 106 2.45 16.78 -8.18
C ASP A 106 3.62 16.17 -7.38
N SER A 107 3.38 15.75 -6.14
CA SER A 107 4.35 15.02 -5.32
C SER A 107 3.67 14.18 -4.23
N VAL A 108 4.43 13.24 -3.66
CA VAL A 108 3.99 12.42 -2.53
C VAL A 108 3.78 13.29 -1.28
N GLU A 109 4.62 14.31 -1.12
CA GLU A 109 4.55 15.28 -0.02
C GLU A 109 3.24 16.08 -0.02
N GLU A 110 2.70 16.42 -1.19
CA GLU A 110 1.40 17.09 -1.27
C GLU A 110 0.24 16.20 -0.83
N CYS A 111 0.40 14.89 -0.96
CA CYS A 111 -0.61 13.92 -0.54
C CYS A 111 -0.58 13.67 0.97
N PHE A 112 0.62 13.41 1.52
CA PHE A 112 0.80 12.92 2.89
C PHE A 112 1.34 13.98 3.86
N GLU A 113 1.71 15.17 3.39
CA GLU A 113 2.15 16.32 4.18
C GLU A 113 3.25 15.93 5.18
N GLU A 114 3.10 16.24 6.46
CA GLU A 114 4.05 15.91 7.53
C GLU A 114 4.16 14.40 7.80
N LEU A 115 3.19 13.60 7.36
CA LEU A 115 3.25 12.13 7.48
C LEU A 115 4.06 11.46 6.37
N THR A 116 4.55 12.22 5.39
CA THR A 116 5.40 11.68 4.30
C THR A 116 6.57 10.81 4.79
N PRO A 117 7.25 11.11 5.91
CA PRO A 117 8.32 10.23 6.43
C PRO A 117 7.89 8.81 6.79
N TYR A 118 6.60 8.56 6.97
CA TYR A 118 6.04 7.24 7.28
C TYR A 118 5.61 6.46 6.03
N VAL A 119 5.68 7.07 4.85
CA VAL A 119 5.53 6.37 3.56
C VAL A 119 6.93 5.92 3.14
N HIS A 120 7.18 4.62 3.20
CA HIS A 120 8.50 4.05 2.93
C HIS A 120 8.62 3.47 1.53
N ALA A 121 7.51 3.00 0.96
CA ALA A 121 7.48 2.38 -0.35
C ALA A 121 6.39 2.94 -1.26
N LEU A 122 6.60 2.83 -2.55
CA LEU A 122 5.66 3.19 -3.61
C LEU A 122 5.51 1.99 -4.56
N GLU A 123 4.29 1.71 -4.99
CA GLU A 123 4.04 0.63 -5.94
C GLU A 123 4.15 1.13 -7.38
N THR A 124 4.98 0.47 -8.18
CA THR A 124 5.13 0.78 -9.61
C THR A 124 3.84 0.49 -10.39
N GLY A 125 3.19 -0.63 -10.07
CA GLY A 125 2.04 -1.15 -10.81
C GLY A 125 2.40 -1.49 -12.27
N LEU A 126 1.39 -1.75 -13.09
CA LEU A 126 1.58 -2.12 -14.49
C LEU A 126 1.85 -0.93 -15.42
N SER A 127 1.81 0.30 -14.95
CA SER A 127 1.97 1.52 -15.74
C SER A 127 3.34 2.18 -15.60
N SER A 128 4.19 1.65 -14.75
CA SER A 128 5.58 2.09 -14.61
C SER A 128 6.48 0.95 -14.17
N ASP A 129 7.77 1.16 -14.30
CA ASP A 129 8.84 0.27 -13.83
C ASP A 129 9.84 1.05 -12.97
N PRO A 130 10.77 0.39 -12.29
CA PRO A 130 11.79 1.07 -11.48
C PRO A 130 12.61 2.09 -12.29
N ALA A 131 12.99 1.77 -13.51
CA ALA A 131 13.81 2.66 -14.35
C ALA A 131 13.08 3.97 -14.71
N MET A 132 11.76 3.91 -14.88
CA MET A 132 10.93 5.11 -15.07
C MET A 132 10.90 5.97 -13.81
N ASN A 133 10.79 5.35 -12.65
CA ASN A 133 10.72 6.04 -11.36
C ASN A 133 12.07 6.71 -10.99
N TRP A 134 13.20 6.05 -11.25
CA TRP A 134 14.55 6.59 -11.01
C TRP A 134 14.90 7.83 -11.83
N ARG A 135 14.09 8.20 -12.81
CA ARG A 135 14.23 9.48 -13.53
C ARG A 135 13.79 10.69 -12.70
N ILE A 136 13.16 10.45 -11.55
CA ILE A 136 12.64 11.49 -10.68
C ILE A 136 13.33 11.36 -9.33
N SER A 137 14.37 12.15 -9.10
CA SER A 137 15.21 12.08 -7.90
C SER A 137 14.45 12.25 -6.57
N LYS A 138 13.28 12.91 -6.57
CA LYS A 138 12.43 12.99 -5.40
C LYS A 138 11.88 11.63 -4.95
N LEU A 139 11.85 10.64 -5.84
CA LEU A 139 11.37 9.30 -5.53
C LEU A 139 12.47 8.37 -5.03
N ASP A 140 13.74 8.75 -5.10
CA ASP A 140 14.90 7.91 -4.71
C ASP A 140 14.90 7.52 -3.22
N ARG A 141 14.14 8.24 -2.41
CA ARG A 141 13.99 7.96 -0.98
C ARG A 141 13.03 6.80 -0.65
N TYR A 142 12.21 6.39 -1.63
CA TYR A 142 11.21 5.36 -1.43
C TYR A 142 11.69 4.03 -1.99
N GLN A 143 11.34 2.94 -1.30
CA GLN A 143 11.47 1.62 -1.88
C GLN A 143 10.43 1.44 -2.99
N LEU A 144 10.81 0.81 -4.08
CA LEU A 144 9.86 0.47 -5.14
C LEU A 144 9.43 -0.98 -4.97
N VAL A 145 8.13 -1.21 -5.01
CA VAL A 145 7.53 -2.54 -4.96
C VAL A 145 6.59 -2.72 -6.14
N SER A 146 6.38 -3.95 -6.55
CA SER A 146 5.44 -4.28 -7.62
C SER A 146 4.55 -5.44 -7.18
N ASN A 147 3.25 -5.22 -7.21
CA ASN A 147 2.27 -6.24 -6.88
C ASN A 147 1.33 -6.44 -8.08
N SER A 148 0.72 -7.60 -8.15
CA SER A 148 -0.01 -8.00 -9.36
C SER A 148 -1.31 -7.22 -9.60
N ASP A 149 -1.87 -6.53 -8.61
CA ASP A 149 -3.19 -5.88 -8.71
C ASP A 149 -4.22 -6.81 -9.37
N ALA A 150 -4.25 -8.06 -8.88
CA ALA A 150 -4.96 -9.16 -9.53
C ALA A 150 -6.46 -9.08 -9.25
N HIS A 151 -7.26 -8.97 -10.30
CA HIS A 151 -8.72 -9.02 -10.27
C HIS A 151 -9.28 -10.40 -10.69
N SER A 152 -8.40 -11.38 -10.88
CA SER A 152 -8.75 -12.78 -11.16
C SER A 152 -7.59 -13.71 -10.80
N PRO A 153 -7.86 -15.00 -10.50
CA PRO A 153 -6.80 -15.95 -10.13
C PRO A 153 -5.68 -16.08 -11.17
N SER A 154 -5.99 -15.96 -12.45
CA SER A 154 -5.01 -16.06 -13.54
C SER A 154 -4.03 -14.87 -13.60
N LYS A 155 -4.27 -13.82 -12.82
CA LYS A 155 -3.42 -12.62 -12.75
C LYS A 155 -2.53 -12.58 -11.50
N LEU A 156 -2.70 -13.52 -10.58
CA LEU A 156 -1.84 -13.65 -9.41
C LEU A 156 -0.40 -13.92 -9.84
N GLY A 157 0.54 -13.23 -9.20
CA GLY A 157 1.98 -13.42 -9.45
C GLY A 157 2.49 -12.92 -10.80
N ARG A 158 1.72 -12.10 -11.53
CA ARG A 158 2.23 -11.45 -12.76
C ARG A 158 3.25 -10.36 -12.47
N GLU A 159 3.23 -9.82 -11.27
CA GLU A 159 4.22 -8.93 -10.68
C GLU A 159 4.57 -9.50 -9.30
N ALA A 160 5.81 -9.35 -8.87
CA ALA A 160 6.31 -9.88 -7.61
C ALA A 160 7.52 -9.09 -7.11
N ASN A 161 7.80 -9.19 -5.82
CA ASN A 161 8.99 -8.63 -5.20
C ASN A 161 9.90 -9.78 -4.76
N LEU A 162 11.19 -9.66 -5.03
CA LEU A 162 12.19 -10.60 -4.56
C LEU A 162 12.74 -10.11 -3.21
N LEU A 163 12.60 -10.94 -2.18
CA LEU A 163 12.98 -10.60 -0.82
C LEU A 163 13.92 -11.65 -0.25
N ASP A 164 15.06 -11.21 0.28
CA ASP A 164 15.99 -12.03 1.08
C ASP A 164 15.89 -11.62 2.55
N ILE A 165 14.86 -12.09 3.21
CA ILE A 165 14.49 -11.72 4.58
C ILE A 165 14.04 -12.94 5.38
N ASP A 166 14.04 -12.83 6.69
CA ASP A 166 13.27 -13.76 7.52
C ASP A 166 11.80 -13.73 7.09
N CYS A 167 11.21 -14.91 6.86
CA CYS A 167 9.83 -15.04 6.40
C CYS A 167 8.83 -14.71 7.54
N SER A 168 8.83 -13.44 7.94
CA SER A 168 8.02 -12.86 9.01
C SER A 168 7.50 -11.49 8.61
N TYR A 169 6.48 -10.99 9.32
CA TYR A 169 6.02 -9.62 9.11
C TYR A 169 7.11 -8.59 9.48
N GLU A 170 7.86 -8.83 10.54
CA GLU A 170 8.96 -7.97 10.98
C GLU A 170 10.06 -7.85 9.91
N GLY A 171 10.44 -8.98 9.28
CA GLY A 171 11.39 -8.99 8.17
C GLY A 171 10.87 -8.15 6.99
N LEU A 172 9.59 -8.32 6.62
CA LEU A 172 8.95 -7.54 5.58
C LEU A 172 8.90 -6.04 5.94
N TYR A 173 8.50 -5.71 7.16
CA TYR A 173 8.42 -4.33 7.65
C TYR A 173 9.79 -3.64 7.55
N ARG A 174 10.85 -4.31 8.01
CA ARG A 174 12.23 -3.78 7.90
C ARG A 174 12.65 -3.60 6.45
N ALA A 175 12.40 -4.56 5.58
CA ALA A 175 12.76 -4.46 4.15
C ALA A 175 12.04 -3.27 3.47
N ILE A 176 10.77 -3.06 3.76
CA ILE A 176 10.02 -1.92 3.24
C ILE A 176 10.52 -0.58 3.79
N GLN A 177 10.91 -0.53 5.07
CA GLN A 177 11.44 0.71 5.66
C GLN A 177 12.84 1.08 5.16
N THR A 178 13.71 0.10 5.00
CA THR A 178 15.15 0.34 4.83
C THR A 178 15.69 -0.06 3.46
N GLY A 179 14.96 -0.90 2.74
CA GLY A 179 15.42 -1.56 1.52
C GLY A 179 16.30 -2.79 1.77
N ASP A 180 16.64 -3.08 3.03
CA ASP A 180 17.50 -4.22 3.39
C ASP A 180 16.79 -5.54 3.11
N GLY A 181 17.33 -6.33 2.19
CA GLY A 181 16.74 -7.58 1.72
C GLY A 181 15.67 -7.41 0.64
N LEU A 182 15.40 -6.21 0.13
CA LEU A 182 14.57 -6.02 -1.06
C LEU A 182 15.49 -6.07 -2.30
N GLU A 183 15.54 -7.24 -2.94
CA GLU A 183 16.49 -7.55 -4.02
C GLU A 183 16.00 -7.11 -5.41
N GLY A 184 14.68 -6.93 -5.56
CA GLY A 184 14.11 -6.49 -6.84
C GLY A 184 12.58 -6.55 -6.89
N THR A 185 12.05 -5.93 -7.92
CA THR A 185 10.63 -5.88 -8.22
C THR A 185 10.39 -6.12 -9.72
#